data_5ecedcd561ff2ad918456b3de2cc0bb3
#
_entry.id   5ecedcd561ff2ad918456b3de2cc0bb3
#
_cell.length_a   1.000
_cell.length_b   1.000
_cell.length_c   1.000
_cell.angle_alpha   90.00
_cell.angle_beta   90.00
_cell.angle_gamma   90.00
#
_symmetry.space_group_name_H-M   'P 1'
#
loop_
_entity.id
_entity.type
_entity.pdbx_description
1 polymer ?
#
loop_
_entity_poly.entity_id
_entity_poly.type
_entity_poly.pdbx_seq_one_letter_code
_entity_poly.pdbx_strand_id
1 'polypeptide(L)'
;MSKNGPLRVGIGGPVGAGKTTLTEHLARALASRCSMAVITNDIYTREDAEALMRAQVLPAERIRGVETGGCPHTAIREDASINLAAIADLTKAIPDLDLILIESGGDNLAATFSPELADLTIYVIDTAAGQDIPRKRGPGLAKSDLLVVNKIDLAPHVGVDLDLMRSDTQAARGPRPYVFAELRHGCGVAEIIRFLKCEGGLPLHEDASTV
;
A
#
# COMPACT_ATOMS: atom_id res chain seq x y z
N MET A 1 -9.24 4.71 -20.24
CA MET A 1 -7.95 3.98 -20.37
C MET A 1 -6.82 4.99 -20.31
N SER A 2 -5.93 4.87 -19.30
CA SER A 2 -4.72 5.68 -19.30
C SER A 2 -3.85 5.27 -20.49
N LYS A 3 -3.23 6.25 -21.15
CA LYS A 3 -2.36 5.98 -22.31
C LYS A 3 -1.13 5.12 -21.94
N ASN A 4 -0.85 4.92 -20.64
CA ASN A 4 0.37 4.29 -20.12
C ASN A 4 0.11 2.98 -19.33
N GLY A 5 -1.07 2.37 -19.46
CA GLY A 5 -1.47 1.20 -18.66
C GLY A 5 -2.05 1.55 -17.29
N PRO A 6 -2.26 0.55 -16.40
CA PRO A 6 -2.80 0.76 -15.06
C PRO A 6 -1.82 1.53 -14.17
N LEU A 7 -2.33 2.37 -13.25
CA LEU A 7 -1.55 2.94 -12.17
C LEU A 7 -1.03 1.82 -11.25
N ARG A 8 0.26 1.75 -11.01
CA ARG A 8 0.89 0.76 -10.13
C ARG A 8 1.29 1.41 -8.82
N VAL A 9 0.73 0.94 -7.72
CA VAL A 9 0.94 1.50 -6.38
C VAL A 9 1.61 0.47 -5.49
N GLY A 10 2.85 0.73 -5.08
CA GLY A 10 3.57 -0.08 -4.13
C GLY A 10 3.15 0.25 -2.69
N ILE A 11 2.79 -0.77 -1.90
CA ILE A 11 2.47 -0.65 -0.48
C ILE A 11 3.54 -1.37 0.32
N GLY A 12 4.45 -0.60 0.94
CA GLY A 12 5.56 -1.10 1.76
C GLY A 12 5.37 -0.82 3.24
N GLY A 13 6.23 -1.42 4.05
CA GLY A 13 6.27 -1.20 5.50
C GLY A 13 6.52 -2.48 6.30
N PRO A 14 6.82 -2.36 7.61
CA PRO A 14 7.11 -3.49 8.48
C PRO A 14 5.98 -4.51 8.55
N VAL A 15 6.36 -5.73 8.96
CA VAL A 15 5.37 -6.77 9.28
C VAL A 15 4.45 -6.27 10.40
N GLY A 16 3.15 -6.48 10.24
CA GLY A 16 2.15 -6.06 11.21
C GLY A 16 1.78 -4.57 11.18
N ALA A 17 2.40 -3.72 10.34
CA ALA A 17 2.05 -2.29 10.25
C ALA A 17 0.62 -2.02 9.73
N GLY A 18 0.01 -2.99 9.05
CA GLY A 18 -1.36 -2.88 8.52
C GLY A 18 -1.43 -2.67 7.01
N LYS A 19 -0.43 -3.14 6.26
CA LYS A 19 -0.42 -3.09 4.78
C LYS A 19 -1.61 -3.82 4.18
N THR A 20 -1.83 -5.08 4.58
CA THR A 20 -2.94 -5.91 4.09
C THR A 20 -4.29 -5.31 4.47
N THR A 21 -4.41 -4.73 5.66
CA THR A 21 -5.61 -3.97 6.07
C THR A 21 -5.86 -2.78 5.16
N LEU A 22 -4.80 -2.02 4.82
CA LEU A 22 -4.91 -0.90 3.87
C LEU A 22 -5.33 -1.38 2.49
N THR A 23 -4.67 -2.44 1.99
CA THR A 23 -4.98 -3.06 0.69
C THR A 23 -6.45 -3.49 0.63
N GLU A 24 -6.95 -4.14 1.71
CA GLU A 24 -8.34 -4.54 1.82
C GLU A 24 -9.32 -3.35 1.78
N HIS A 25 -9.07 -2.30 2.57
CA HIS A 25 -9.91 -1.11 2.57
C HIS A 25 -9.93 -0.38 1.22
N LEU A 26 -8.77 -0.25 0.58
CA LEU A 26 -8.68 0.34 -0.75
C LEU A 26 -9.46 -0.51 -1.77
N ALA A 27 -9.31 -1.85 -1.72
CA ALA A 27 -10.05 -2.74 -2.62
C ALA A 27 -11.57 -2.62 -2.42
N ARG A 28 -12.05 -2.62 -1.16
CA ARG A 28 -13.49 -2.43 -0.87
C ARG A 28 -14.04 -1.09 -1.38
N ALA A 29 -13.27 -0.02 -1.21
CA ALA A 29 -13.72 1.32 -1.56
C ALA A 29 -13.62 1.63 -3.06
N LEU A 30 -12.76 0.91 -3.80
CA LEU A 30 -12.44 1.24 -5.19
C LEU A 30 -12.95 0.21 -6.20
N ALA A 31 -13.27 -1.03 -5.78
CA ALA A 31 -13.65 -2.11 -6.70
C ALA A 31 -14.90 -1.80 -7.54
N SER A 32 -15.84 -0.99 -7.04
CA SER A 32 -17.02 -0.52 -7.79
C SER A 32 -16.74 0.72 -8.65
N ARG A 33 -15.58 1.38 -8.46
CA ARG A 33 -15.27 2.70 -9.03
C ARG A 33 -14.15 2.69 -10.05
N CYS A 34 -13.33 1.65 -10.07
CA CYS A 34 -12.29 1.43 -11.08
C CYS A 34 -11.99 -0.06 -11.23
N SER A 35 -11.47 -0.43 -12.40
CA SER A 35 -11.00 -1.80 -12.63
C SER A 35 -9.64 -2.00 -11.96
N MET A 36 -9.57 -2.90 -10.96
CA MET A 36 -8.36 -3.06 -10.17
C MET A 36 -7.96 -4.50 -9.95
N ALA A 37 -6.68 -4.71 -9.62
CA ALA A 37 -6.10 -5.97 -9.20
C ALA A 37 -5.11 -5.76 -8.06
N VAL A 38 -4.76 -6.84 -7.35
CA VAL A 38 -3.82 -6.83 -6.23
C VAL A 38 -2.75 -7.89 -6.44
N ILE A 39 -1.50 -7.54 -6.19
CA ILE A 39 -0.37 -8.46 -6.07
C ILE A 39 0.13 -8.37 -4.63
N THR A 40 0.26 -9.52 -3.96
CA THR A 40 0.87 -9.61 -2.64
C THR A 40 2.18 -10.40 -2.74
N ASN A 41 3.21 -9.92 -2.08
CA ASN A 41 4.50 -10.59 -1.98
C ASN A 41 4.66 -11.18 -0.59
N ASP A 42 5.00 -12.46 -0.52
CA ASP A 42 5.36 -13.12 0.73
C ASP A 42 6.56 -14.05 0.50
N ILE A 43 7.27 -14.39 1.59
CA ILE A 43 8.52 -15.18 1.50
C ILE A 43 8.20 -16.64 1.20
N TYR A 44 7.28 -17.25 1.94
CA TYR A 44 7.00 -18.69 1.92
C TYR A 44 5.52 -19.04 1.82
N THR A 45 4.63 -18.06 1.88
CA THR A 45 3.19 -18.29 1.96
C THR A 45 2.44 -17.41 0.98
N ARG A 46 1.14 -17.64 0.86
CA ARG A 46 0.20 -16.76 0.15
C ARG A 46 -0.84 -16.21 1.12
N GLU A 47 -0.47 -16.09 2.40
CA GLU A 47 -1.42 -15.80 3.47
C GLU A 47 -2.12 -14.45 3.25
N ASP A 48 -1.38 -13.41 2.82
CA ASP A 48 -1.96 -12.10 2.51
C ASP A 48 -2.94 -12.17 1.31
N ALA A 49 -2.60 -12.92 0.25
CA ALA A 49 -3.52 -13.15 -0.87
C ALA A 49 -4.76 -13.94 -0.42
N GLU A 50 -4.58 -14.99 0.38
CA GLU A 50 -5.67 -15.77 0.93
C GLU A 50 -6.55 -14.96 1.87
N ALA A 51 -5.98 -14.05 2.67
CA ALA A 51 -6.72 -13.14 3.52
C ALA A 51 -7.64 -12.23 2.70
N LEU A 52 -7.13 -11.64 1.62
CA LEU A 52 -7.92 -10.82 0.70
C LEU A 52 -9.01 -11.63 -0.02
N MET A 53 -8.71 -12.87 -0.42
CA MET A 53 -9.70 -13.78 -1.02
C MET A 53 -10.79 -14.14 -0.02
N ARG A 54 -10.43 -14.46 1.26
CA ARG A 54 -11.42 -14.72 2.32
C ARG A 54 -12.28 -13.50 2.63
N ALA A 55 -11.72 -12.30 2.54
CA ALA A 55 -12.44 -11.05 2.72
C ALA A 55 -13.39 -10.70 1.54
N GLN A 56 -13.30 -11.45 0.43
CA GLN A 56 -14.13 -11.29 -0.78
C GLN A 56 -14.19 -9.87 -1.33
N VAL A 57 -13.08 -9.15 -1.23
CA VAL A 57 -12.98 -7.75 -1.68
C VAL A 57 -12.85 -7.62 -3.19
N LEU A 58 -12.30 -8.65 -3.83
CA LEU A 58 -12.15 -8.77 -5.29
C LEU A 58 -12.36 -10.22 -5.72
N PRO A 59 -12.75 -10.46 -6.98
CA PRO A 59 -12.71 -11.80 -7.58
C PRO A 59 -11.31 -12.40 -7.51
N ALA A 60 -11.20 -13.71 -7.29
CA ALA A 60 -9.91 -14.40 -7.08
C ALA A 60 -8.92 -14.23 -8.24
N GLU A 61 -9.42 -14.13 -9.47
CA GLU A 61 -8.60 -13.87 -10.67
C GLU A 61 -7.93 -12.49 -10.69
N ARG A 62 -8.37 -11.56 -9.83
CA ARG A 62 -7.80 -10.22 -9.64
C ARG A 62 -6.81 -10.13 -8.48
N ILE A 63 -6.58 -11.24 -7.77
CA ILE A 63 -5.63 -11.33 -6.67
C ILE A 63 -4.52 -12.31 -7.04
N ARG A 64 -3.26 -11.88 -6.97
CA ARG A 64 -2.09 -12.70 -7.28
C ARG A 64 -1.12 -12.73 -6.10
N GLY A 65 -0.96 -13.89 -5.47
CA GLY A 65 0.13 -14.12 -4.51
C GLY A 65 1.42 -14.46 -5.24
N VAL A 66 2.51 -13.79 -4.90
CA VAL A 66 3.87 -14.03 -5.39
C VAL A 66 4.72 -14.51 -4.24
N GLU A 67 5.27 -15.73 -4.37
CA GLU A 67 6.23 -16.28 -3.42
C GLU A 67 7.64 -15.87 -3.84
N THR A 68 8.30 -15.07 -3.00
CA THR A 68 9.61 -14.50 -3.35
C THR A 68 10.79 -15.40 -3.05
N GLY A 69 10.58 -16.51 -2.33
CA GLY A 69 11.56 -17.59 -2.07
C GLY A 69 12.81 -17.18 -1.31
N GLY A 70 12.89 -15.94 -0.85
CA GLY A 70 14.07 -15.36 -0.20
C GLY A 70 13.76 -14.02 0.42
N CYS A 71 14.65 -13.03 0.23
CA CYS A 71 14.44 -11.70 0.76
C CYS A 71 13.33 -10.95 0.00
N PRO A 72 12.22 -10.53 0.65
CA PRO A 72 11.12 -9.82 0.00
C PRO A 72 11.54 -8.52 -0.68
N HIS A 73 12.62 -7.89 -0.18
CA HIS A 73 13.16 -6.66 -0.74
C HIS A 73 13.68 -6.85 -2.15
N THR A 74 14.26 -8.02 -2.45
CA THR A 74 14.78 -8.34 -3.77
C THR A 74 13.68 -8.27 -4.81
N ALA A 75 12.53 -8.89 -4.54
CA ALA A 75 11.41 -8.97 -5.49
C ALA A 75 10.74 -7.62 -5.80
N ILE A 76 10.88 -6.62 -4.93
CA ILE A 76 10.28 -5.30 -5.17
C ILE A 76 11.30 -4.25 -5.63
N ARG A 77 12.60 -4.53 -5.55
CA ARG A 77 13.65 -3.55 -5.86
C ARG A 77 14.75 -4.07 -6.78
N GLU A 78 15.48 -5.12 -6.36
CA GLU A 78 16.73 -5.55 -7.03
C GLU A 78 16.45 -6.44 -8.25
N ASP A 79 15.47 -7.33 -8.12
CA ASP A 79 14.97 -8.19 -9.20
C ASP A 79 13.45 -8.24 -9.18
N ALA A 80 12.85 -7.24 -9.78
CA ALA A 80 11.39 -7.12 -9.86
C ALA A 80 10.75 -8.04 -10.92
N SER A 81 11.52 -8.91 -11.59
CA SER A 81 11.08 -9.70 -12.75
C SER A 81 9.82 -10.54 -12.49
N ILE A 82 9.73 -11.17 -11.32
CA ILE A 82 8.58 -11.99 -10.96
C ILE A 82 7.29 -11.13 -10.80
N ASN A 83 7.41 -9.95 -10.22
CA ASN A 83 6.28 -9.02 -10.09
C ASN A 83 5.92 -8.39 -11.44
N LEU A 84 6.90 -8.05 -12.27
CA LEU A 84 6.65 -7.53 -13.61
C LEU A 84 5.96 -8.57 -14.50
N ALA A 85 6.31 -9.85 -14.36
CA ALA A 85 5.61 -10.95 -15.04
C ALA A 85 4.14 -11.05 -14.55
N ALA A 86 3.91 -10.97 -13.23
CA ALA A 86 2.56 -10.98 -12.66
C ALA A 86 1.71 -9.79 -13.13
N ILE A 87 2.30 -8.59 -13.23
CA ILE A 87 1.64 -7.40 -13.80
C ILE A 87 1.27 -7.63 -15.27
N ALA A 88 2.19 -8.17 -16.08
CA ALA A 88 1.94 -8.45 -17.49
C ALA A 88 0.82 -9.45 -17.69
N ASP A 89 0.79 -10.53 -16.90
CA ASP A 89 -0.27 -11.54 -16.91
C ASP A 89 -1.63 -10.93 -16.55
N LEU A 90 -1.71 -10.12 -15.47
CA LEU A 90 -2.93 -9.44 -15.05
C LEU A 90 -3.41 -8.45 -16.12
N THR A 91 -2.53 -7.65 -16.67
CA THR A 91 -2.88 -6.67 -17.70
C THR A 91 -3.36 -7.33 -18.99
N LYS A 92 -2.80 -8.50 -19.33
CA LYS A 92 -3.25 -9.30 -20.46
C LYS A 92 -4.62 -9.94 -20.24
N ALA A 93 -4.85 -10.44 -19.01
CA ALA A 93 -6.12 -11.07 -18.63
C ALA A 93 -7.26 -10.06 -18.43
N ILE A 94 -6.92 -8.83 -18.02
CA ILE A 94 -7.88 -7.76 -17.69
C ILE A 94 -7.44 -6.49 -18.43
N PRO A 95 -7.81 -6.32 -19.72
CA PRO A 95 -7.31 -5.22 -20.57
C PRO A 95 -7.73 -3.80 -20.14
N ASP A 96 -8.74 -3.69 -19.29
CA ASP A 96 -9.32 -2.43 -18.78
C ASP A 96 -8.85 -2.08 -17.37
N LEU A 97 -7.74 -2.66 -16.89
CA LEU A 97 -7.18 -2.33 -15.58
C LEU A 97 -6.82 -0.84 -15.47
N ASP A 98 -7.30 -0.20 -14.40
CA ASP A 98 -6.96 1.16 -14.02
C ASP A 98 -5.92 1.21 -12.88
N LEU A 99 -5.94 0.21 -11.98
CA LEU A 99 -5.11 0.18 -10.78
C LEU A 99 -4.57 -1.22 -10.49
N ILE A 100 -3.29 -1.30 -10.14
CA ILE A 100 -2.69 -2.49 -9.52
C ILE A 100 -2.06 -2.06 -8.19
N LEU A 101 -2.51 -2.64 -7.08
CA LEU A 101 -1.85 -2.52 -5.79
C LEU A 101 -0.82 -3.64 -5.66
N ILE A 102 0.40 -3.29 -5.21
CA ILE A 102 1.51 -4.23 -5.05
C ILE A 102 1.98 -4.17 -3.60
N GLU A 103 1.59 -5.14 -2.79
CA GLU A 103 1.95 -5.21 -1.38
C GLU A 103 3.29 -5.92 -1.19
N SER A 104 4.20 -5.34 -0.38
CA SER A 104 5.46 -5.98 -0.01
C SER A 104 5.29 -6.98 1.12
N GLY A 105 6.14 -8.01 1.19
CA GLY A 105 6.13 -9.04 2.22
C GLY A 105 6.60 -8.59 3.62
N GLY A 106 6.74 -7.28 3.84
CA GLY A 106 7.20 -6.71 5.10
C GLY A 106 8.70 -6.41 5.11
N ASP A 107 9.06 -5.30 5.72
CA ASP A 107 10.44 -4.81 5.74
C ASP A 107 10.80 -4.12 7.08
N ASN A 108 12.05 -3.67 7.21
CA ASN A 108 12.59 -3.01 8.40
C ASN A 108 12.92 -1.53 8.16
N LEU A 109 12.07 -0.79 7.48
CA LEU A 109 12.20 0.62 7.11
C LEU A 109 13.17 0.88 5.92
N ALA A 110 13.82 -0.14 5.38
CA ALA A 110 14.83 0.01 4.32
C ALA A 110 14.29 -0.18 2.91
N ALA A 111 13.19 -0.91 2.75
CA ALA A 111 12.67 -1.25 1.44
C ALA A 111 12.08 -0.04 0.72
N THR A 112 12.39 0.04 -0.56
CA THR A 112 11.76 0.96 -1.52
C THR A 112 11.45 0.18 -2.78
N PHE A 113 10.34 0.50 -3.42
CA PHE A 113 10.00 -0.11 -4.71
C PHE A 113 10.92 0.40 -5.82
N SER A 114 11.23 -0.49 -6.76
CA SER A 114 11.84 -0.08 -8.03
C SER A 114 10.89 0.85 -8.80
N PRO A 115 11.39 1.93 -9.43
CA PRO A 115 10.59 2.77 -10.32
C PRO A 115 9.98 2.03 -11.51
N GLU A 116 10.56 0.88 -11.90
CA GLU A 116 10.01 0.02 -12.94
C GLU A 116 8.76 -0.74 -12.47
N LEU A 117 8.63 -0.95 -11.15
CA LEU A 117 7.56 -1.73 -10.56
C LEU A 117 6.38 -0.87 -10.10
N ALA A 118 6.64 0.28 -9.51
CA ALA A 118 5.61 1.14 -8.93
C ALA A 118 5.74 2.59 -9.41
N ASP A 119 4.62 3.18 -9.83
CA ASP A 119 4.51 4.58 -10.24
C ASP A 119 4.36 5.51 -9.03
N LEU A 120 3.68 5.01 -7.96
CA LEU A 120 3.56 5.63 -6.65
C LEU A 120 3.85 4.62 -5.54
N THR A 121 4.33 5.13 -4.41
CA THR A 121 4.66 4.32 -3.23
C THR A 121 3.97 4.85 -1.99
N ILE A 122 3.27 3.96 -1.28
CA ILE A 122 2.72 4.20 0.06
C ILE A 122 3.55 3.41 1.05
N TYR A 123 4.05 4.07 2.10
CA TYR A 123 4.77 3.40 3.16
C TYR A 123 3.97 3.43 4.45
N VAL A 124 3.73 2.27 5.05
CA VAL A 124 2.90 2.13 6.26
C VAL A 124 3.81 1.81 7.45
N ILE A 125 3.75 2.65 8.48
CA ILE A 125 4.28 2.37 9.82
C ILE A 125 3.14 2.39 10.83
N ASP A 126 3.39 2.01 12.06
CA ASP A 126 2.37 2.07 13.11
C ASP A 126 2.92 2.61 14.43
N THR A 127 2.00 3.10 15.29
CA THR A 127 2.35 3.71 16.58
C THR A 127 2.92 2.71 17.57
N ALA A 128 2.54 1.42 17.48
CA ALA A 128 3.00 0.39 18.41
C ALA A 128 4.50 0.06 18.22
N ALA A 129 5.09 0.40 17.06
CA ALA A 129 6.53 0.24 16.81
C ALA A 129 7.38 1.31 17.51
N GLY A 130 6.76 2.34 18.10
CA GLY A 130 7.41 3.41 18.87
C GLY A 130 7.36 4.78 18.20
N GLN A 131 7.23 5.82 19.03
CA GLN A 131 7.08 7.20 18.57
C GLN A 131 8.33 7.76 17.86
N ASP A 132 9.50 7.15 18.07
CA ASP A 132 10.78 7.59 17.51
C ASP A 132 11.05 7.06 16.09
N ILE A 133 10.17 6.20 15.55
CA ILE A 133 10.30 5.64 14.20
C ILE A 133 10.48 6.74 13.13
N PRO A 134 9.71 7.84 13.12
CA PRO A 134 9.91 8.89 12.12
C PRO A 134 11.30 9.53 12.18
N ARG A 135 11.88 9.68 13.36
CA ARG A 135 13.25 10.22 13.54
C ARG A 135 14.33 9.32 12.97
N LYS A 136 14.12 8.00 12.93
CA LYS A 136 15.07 7.01 12.36
C LYS A 136 15.24 7.16 10.84
N ARG A 137 14.31 7.81 10.15
CA ARG A 137 14.40 8.21 8.73
C ARG A 137 14.85 7.12 7.77
N GLY A 138 14.30 5.91 7.90
CA GLY A 138 14.54 4.84 6.92
C GLY A 138 14.15 5.27 5.49
N PRO A 139 14.80 4.73 4.44
CA PRO A 139 14.53 5.10 3.05
C PRO A 139 13.06 4.97 2.64
N GLY A 140 12.39 3.93 3.08
CA GLY A 140 10.96 3.73 2.82
C GLY A 140 10.12 4.87 3.37
N LEU A 141 10.36 5.25 4.63
CA LEU A 141 9.66 6.35 5.29
C LEU A 141 9.95 7.71 4.63
N ALA A 142 11.24 7.99 4.34
CA ALA A 142 11.65 9.31 3.87
C ALA A 142 11.35 9.55 2.39
N LYS A 143 11.34 8.50 1.55
CA LYS A 143 11.27 8.61 0.09
C LYS A 143 9.93 8.23 -0.52
N SER A 144 9.08 7.50 0.20
CA SER A 144 7.74 7.15 -0.31
C SER A 144 6.94 8.39 -0.68
N ASP A 145 6.04 8.26 -1.62
CA ASP A 145 5.19 9.37 -2.06
C ASP A 145 4.18 9.72 -0.98
N LEU A 146 3.60 8.71 -0.31
CA LEU A 146 2.75 8.89 0.87
C LEU A 146 3.28 8.05 2.05
N LEU A 147 3.30 8.63 3.25
CA LEU A 147 3.50 7.90 4.50
C LEU A 147 2.16 7.75 5.23
N VAL A 148 1.86 6.54 5.69
CA VAL A 148 0.71 6.25 6.57
C VAL A 148 1.24 5.86 7.94
N VAL A 149 0.86 6.61 8.98
CA VAL A 149 1.10 6.29 10.39
C VAL A 149 -0.19 5.68 10.94
N ASN A 150 -0.21 4.35 11.01
CA ASN A 150 -1.40 3.57 11.36
C ASN A 150 -1.51 3.31 12.86
N LYS A 151 -2.65 2.77 13.29
CA LYS A 151 -2.96 2.35 14.66
C LYS A 151 -2.84 3.48 15.69
N ILE A 152 -3.28 4.68 15.32
CA ILE A 152 -3.24 5.84 16.24
C ILE A 152 -4.09 5.63 17.49
N ASP A 153 -5.11 4.77 17.42
CA ASP A 153 -5.93 4.30 18.52
C ASP A 153 -5.12 3.59 19.61
N LEU A 154 -4.02 2.93 19.24
CA LEU A 154 -3.16 2.24 20.20
C LEU A 154 -2.20 3.18 20.95
N ALA A 155 -2.00 4.41 20.49
CA ALA A 155 -1.02 5.34 21.07
C ALA A 155 -1.15 5.50 22.61
N PRO A 156 -2.36 5.68 23.21
CA PRO A 156 -2.50 5.75 24.66
C PRO A 156 -2.11 4.46 25.38
N HIS A 157 -2.29 3.32 24.71
CA HIS A 157 -2.02 1.99 25.31
C HIS A 157 -0.55 1.60 25.28
N VAL A 158 0.22 2.19 24.35
CA VAL A 158 1.66 1.93 24.20
C VAL A 158 2.54 3.10 24.66
N GLY A 159 1.93 4.13 25.27
CA GLY A 159 2.65 5.29 25.82
C GLY A 159 3.28 6.18 24.75
N VAL A 160 2.68 6.26 23.57
CA VAL A 160 3.15 7.10 22.45
C VAL A 160 2.48 8.48 22.52
N ASP A 161 3.30 9.51 22.46
CA ASP A 161 2.86 10.89 22.27
C ASP A 161 2.66 11.16 20.76
N LEU A 162 1.39 11.27 20.34
CA LEU A 162 1.03 11.48 18.94
C LEU A 162 1.45 12.86 18.42
N ASP A 163 1.48 13.89 19.27
CA ASP A 163 1.87 15.23 18.84
C ASP A 163 3.38 15.28 18.58
N LEU A 164 4.17 14.64 19.44
CA LEU A 164 5.59 14.46 19.20
C LEU A 164 5.85 13.62 17.94
N MET A 165 5.15 12.49 17.77
CA MET A 165 5.29 11.64 16.59
C MET A 165 4.90 12.40 15.31
N ARG A 166 3.88 13.27 15.36
CA ARG A 166 3.46 14.12 14.25
C ARG A 166 4.54 15.15 13.89
N SER A 167 5.11 15.81 14.89
CA SER A 167 6.21 16.77 14.73
C SER A 167 7.43 16.10 14.08
N ASP A 168 7.82 14.92 14.58
CA ASP A 168 8.94 14.14 14.03
C ASP A 168 8.65 13.66 12.59
N THR A 169 7.40 13.28 12.31
CA THR A 169 6.98 12.89 10.96
C THR A 169 7.10 14.08 10.00
N GLN A 170 6.60 15.25 10.38
CA GLN A 170 6.72 16.46 9.58
C GLN A 170 8.19 16.81 9.31
N ALA A 171 9.05 16.74 10.35
CA ALA A 171 10.49 17.01 10.20
C ALA A 171 11.21 15.98 9.30
N ALA A 172 10.77 14.71 9.33
CA ALA A 172 11.36 13.66 8.50
C ALA A 172 10.90 13.74 7.04
N ARG A 173 9.65 14.13 6.80
CA ARG A 173 9.00 14.13 5.47
C ARG A 173 9.17 15.46 4.73
N GLY A 174 9.33 16.58 5.46
CA GLY A 174 9.29 17.91 4.86
C GLY A 174 7.94 18.17 4.16
N PRO A 175 7.94 18.52 2.86
CA PRO A 175 6.70 18.79 2.12
C PRO A 175 5.95 17.53 1.66
N ARG A 176 6.50 16.36 1.84
CA ARG A 176 5.87 15.11 1.38
C ARG A 176 4.66 14.75 2.22
N PRO A 177 3.54 14.32 1.62
CA PRO A 177 2.31 14.04 2.34
C PRO A 177 2.43 12.85 3.29
N TYR A 178 1.65 12.93 4.38
CA TYR A 178 1.47 11.83 5.31
C TYR A 178 0.05 11.85 5.90
N VAL A 179 -0.42 10.68 6.33
CA VAL A 179 -1.74 10.48 6.93
C VAL A 179 -1.57 9.72 8.25
N PHE A 180 -2.17 10.23 9.31
CA PHE A 180 -2.36 9.49 10.56
C PHE A 180 -3.69 8.76 10.50
N ALA A 181 -3.68 7.45 10.67
CA ALA A 181 -4.79 6.57 10.35
C ALA A 181 -5.09 5.56 11.46
N GLU A 182 -6.33 5.12 11.49
CA GLU A 182 -6.79 3.95 12.21
C GLU A 182 -7.49 3.03 11.19
N LEU A 183 -6.68 2.28 10.46
CA LEU A 183 -7.16 1.49 9.33
C LEU A 183 -8.13 0.39 9.74
N ARG A 184 -8.07 -0.10 10.99
CA ARG A 184 -9.02 -1.10 11.49
C ARG A 184 -10.48 -0.65 11.33
N HIS A 185 -10.75 0.64 11.50
CA HIS A 185 -12.08 1.23 11.35
C HIS A 185 -12.20 2.13 10.11
N GLY A 186 -11.22 2.07 9.20
CA GLY A 186 -11.25 2.81 7.93
C GLY A 186 -10.89 4.30 8.05
N CYS A 187 -10.50 4.79 9.24
CA CYS A 187 -10.10 6.19 9.40
C CYS A 187 -8.79 6.45 8.64
N GLY A 188 -8.77 7.51 7.81
CA GLY A 188 -7.64 7.87 6.95
C GLY A 188 -7.71 7.29 5.53
N VAL A 189 -8.60 6.33 5.26
CA VAL A 189 -8.73 5.71 3.91
C VAL A 189 -9.17 6.72 2.86
N ALA A 190 -10.08 7.63 3.20
CA ALA A 190 -10.56 8.66 2.27
C ALA A 190 -9.44 9.62 1.83
N GLU A 191 -8.53 10.00 2.72
CA GLU A 191 -7.37 10.81 2.44
C GLU A 191 -6.38 10.09 1.51
N ILE A 192 -6.18 8.79 1.72
CA ILE A 192 -5.32 7.94 0.89
C ILE A 192 -5.92 7.82 -0.52
N ILE A 193 -7.23 7.59 -0.65
CA ILE A 193 -7.92 7.56 -1.95
C ILE A 193 -7.78 8.90 -2.67
N ARG A 194 -7.94 10.02 -1.96
CA ARG A 194 -7.75 11.35 -2.52
C ARG A 194 -6.33 11.54 -3.05
N PHE A 195 -5.32 11.07 -2.31
CA PHE A 195 -3.94 11.08 -2.75
C PHE A 195 -3.76 10.28 -4.06
N LEU A 196 -4.28 9.06 -4.14
CA LEU A 196 -4.21 8.23 -5.36
C LEU A 196 -4.88 8.91 -6.57
N LYS A 197 -6.00 9.59 -6.33
CA LYS A 197 -6.70 10.35 -7.37
C LYS A 197 -5.88 11.55 -7.84
N CYS A 198 -5.34 12.35 -6.92
CA CYS A 198 -4.66 13.61 -7.24
C CYS A 198 -3.25 13.39 -7.80
N GLU A 199 -2.45 12.56 -7.13
CA GLU A 199 -1.05 12.34 -7.51
C GLU A 199 -0.88 11.23 -8.54
N GLY A 200 -1.71 10.17 -8.46
CA GLY A 200 -1.69 9.05 -9.40
C GLY A 200 -2.54 9.24 -10.64
N GLY A 201 -3.40 10.26 -10.66
CA GLY A 201 -4.34 10.44 -11.77
C GLY A 201 -5.35 9.29 -11.92
N LEU A 202 -5.63 8.56 -10.81
CA LEU A 202 -6.52 7.40 -10.84
C LEU A 202 -7.92 7.81 -11.32
N PRO A 203 -8.42 7.26 -12.43
CA PRO A 203 -9.76 7.53 -12.90
C PRO A 203 -10.77 6.83 -11.99
N LEU A 204 -11.60 7.60 -11.29
CA LEU A 204 -12.67 7.05 -10.46
C LEU A 204 -14.02 7.40 -11.09
N HIS A 205 -14.80 6.37 -11.42
CA HIS A 205 -16.19 6.54 -11.81
C HIS A 205 -17.03 6.91 -10.59
N GLU A 206 -18.08 7.69 -10.78
CA GLU A 206 -19.07 7.94 -9.73
C GLU A 206 -19.77 6.63 -9.36
N ASP A 207 -20.05 6.44 -8.08
CA ASP A 207 -20.75 5.25 -7.63
C ASP A 207 -22.13 5.20 -8.30
N ALA A 208 -22.42 4.11 -9.00
CA ALA A 208 -23.74 3.86 -9.61
C ALA A 208 -24.88 3.69 -8.58
N SER A 209 -24.60 3.95 -7.30
CA SER A 209 -25.49 3.68 -6.16
C SER A 209 -26.20 4.94 -5.64
N THR A 210 -26.23 6.05 -6.39
CA THR A 210 -26.96 7.27 -5.99
C THR A 210 -28.04 7.60 -7.00
N VAL A 211 -28.96 6.66 -7.24
CA VAL A 211 -30.27 6.91 -7.87
C VAL A 211 -31.34 6.21 -7.05
#